data_a7b661bf64c1cb21733d087091cf8a99
#
_entry.id   a7b661bf64c1cb21733d087091cf8a99
#
_cell.length_a   1.000
_cell.length_b   1.000
_cell.length_c   1.000
_cell.angle_alpha   90.00
_cell.angle_beta   90.00
_cell.angle_gamma   90.00
#
_symmetry.space_group_name_H-M   'P 1'
#
loop_
_entity.id
_entity.type
_entity.pdbx_description
1 polymer ?
#
loop_
_entity_poly.entity_id
_entity_poly.type
_entity_poly.pdbx_seq_one_letter_code
_entity_poly.pdbx_strand_id
1 'polypeptide(L)'
;GEVLAPRTAFAGLILGGIFMITWLTLTGMSFYVSVLLTFGSLGAFVGLSRVVAEAGLPGAQTPMVPQAFITRGFGPEVLGLKNMTGLGLSTVWIGETAANMMNAVVHSLKLVTDDGDRRRYRGMPIAMAVAVVVGLAGSIWFTMQMAYTHGGINLHNWYYVGAPKWPFNYMTSVYN
;
A
#
# COMPACT_ATOMS: atom_id res chain seq x y z
N GLY A 1 -10.24 23.62 -9.68
CA GLY A 1 -10.44 22.75 -10.86
C GLY A 1 -10.09 21.32 -10.53
N GLU A 2 -10.79 20.38 -11.12
CA GLU A 2 -10.54 18.95 -10.92
C GLU A 2 -9.34 18.52 -11.79
N VAL A 3 -8.43 17.75 -11.20
CA VAL A 3 -7.24 17.19 -11.89
C VAL A 3 -7.65 16.09 -12.89
N LEU A 4 -8.66 15.32 -12.53
CA LEU A 4 -9.26 14.26 -13.34
C LEU A 4 -10.78 14.43 -13.33
N ALA A 5 -11.43 14.10 -14.45
CA ALA A 5 -12.88 14.05 -14.47
C ALA A 5 -13.38 13.00 -13.45
N PRO A 6 -14.44 13.29 -12.67
CA PRO A 6 -14.93 12.37 -11.63
C PRO A 6 -15.26 10.98 -12.17
N ARG A 7 -15.75 10.92 -13.41
CA ARG A 7 -16.09 9.66 -14.08
C ARG A 7 -14.85 8.78 -14.33
N THR A 8 -13.76 9.39 -14.77
CA THR A 8 -12.48 8.66 -15.00
C THR A 8 -11.84 8.20 -13.69
N ALA A 9 -11.90 9.02 -12.64
CA ALA A 9 -11.40 8.64 -11.32
C ALA A 9 -12.20 7.47 -10.74
N PHE A 10 -13.52 7.51 -10.84
CA PHE A 10 -14.41 6.45 -10.36
C PHE A 10 -14.25 5.15 -11.17
N ALA A 11 -14.15 5.24 -12.49
CA ALA A 11 -13.86 4.09 -13.34
C ALA A 11 -12.50 3.46 -13.01
N GLY A 12 -11.46 4.26 -12.78
CA GLY A 12 -10.15 3.79 -12.34
C GLY A 12 -10.19 3.06 -11.01
N LEU A 13 -10.95 3.56 -10.03
CA LEU A 13 -11.14 2.93 -8.73
C LEU A 13 -11.82 1.55 -8.88
N ILE A 14 -12.89 1.45 -9.67
CA ILE A 14 -13.61 0.20 -9.90
C ILE A 14 -12.70 -0.81 -10.62
N LEU A 15 -12.05 -0.40 -11.71
CA LEU A 15 -11.16 -1.28 -12.47
C LEU A 15 -9.98 -1.76 -11.62
N GLY A 16 -9.38 -0.87 -10.83
CA GLY A 16 -8.32 -1.22 -9.89
C GLY A 16 -8.79 -2.19 -8.81
N GLY A 17 -9.98 -1.98 -8.25
CA GLY A 17 -10.59 -2.88 -7.27
C GLY A 17 -10.86 -4.28 -7.86
N ILE A 18 -11.44 -4.35 -9.05
CA ILE A 18 -11.69 -5.61 -9.77
C ILE A 18 -10.36 -6.32 -10.05
N PHE A 19 -9.37 -5.59 -10.55
CA PHE A 19 -8.04 -6.14 -10.81
C PHE A 19 -7.43 -6.74 -9.54
N MET A 20 -7.45 -6.01 -8.42
CA MET A 20 -6.89 -6.48 -7.13
C MET A 20 -7.61 -7.73 -6.63
N ILE A 21 -8.95 -7.73 -6.64
CA ILE A 21 -9.74 -8.90 -6.21
C ILE A 21 -9.44 -10.12 -7.09
N THR A 22 -9.40 -9.92 -8.40
CA THR A 22 -9.11 -11.00 -9.36
C THR A 22 -7.68 -11.52 -9.14
N TRP A 23 -6.71 -10.64 -9.00
CA TRP A 23 -5.33 -11.03 -8.76
C TRP A 23 -5.17 -11.81 -7.45
N LEU A 24 -5.76 -11.35 -6.36
CA LEU A 24 -5.72 -12.04 -5.07
C LEU A 24 -6.42 -13.42 -5.11
N THR A 25 -7.53 -13.54 -5.83
CA THR A 25 -8.20 -14.84 -5.99
C THR A 25 -7.38 -15.81 -6.85
N LEU A 26 -6.72 -15.32 -7.88
CA LEU A 26 -5.82 -16.14 -8.71
C LEU A 26 -4.58 -16.61 -7.93
N THR A 27 -4.12 -15.87 -6.93
CA THR A 27 -3.04 -16.31 -6.03
C THR A 27 -3.48 -17.37 -5.00
N GLY A 28 -4.75 -17.75 -4.99
CA GLY A 28 -5.28 -18.83 -4.17
C GLY A 28 -6.06 -18.39 -2.94
N MET A 29 -6.29 -17.09 -2.75
CA MET A 29 -7.16 -16.58 -1.69
C MET A 29 -8.64 -16.81 -2.04
N SER A 30 -9.46 -17.06 -1.04
CA SER A 30 -10.90 -17.14 -1.21
C SER A 30 -11.47 -15.78 -1.61
N PHE A 31 -12.47 -15.79 -2.49
CA PHE A 31 -13.07 -14.55 -3.01
C PHE A 31 -13.51 -13.57 -1.92
N TYR A 32 -14.18 -14.07 -0.87
CA TYR A 32 -14.65 -13.23 0.23
C TYR A 32 -13.52 -12.58 1.02
N VAL A 33 -12.39 -13.28 1.23
CA VAL A 33 -11.19 -12.71 1.90
C VAL A 33 -10.54 -11.65 1.03
N SER A 34 -10.44 -11.89 -0.28
CA SER A 34 -9.89 -10.93 -1.24
C SER A 34 -10.71 -9.64 -1.29
N VAL A 35 -12.04 -9.75 -1.27
CA VAL A 35 -12.96 -8.60 -1.21
C VAL A 35 -12.78 -7.83 0.09
N LEU A 36 -12.81 -8.51 1.24
CA LEU A 36 -12.63 -7.88 2.56
C LEU A 36 -11.28 -7.19 2.68
N LEU A 37 -10.21 -7.84 2.19
CA LEU A 37 -8.87 -7.26 2.22
C LEU A 37 -8.78 -6.01 1.33
N THR A 38 -9.33 -6.06 0.13
CA THR A 38 -9.30 -4.94 -0.81
C THR A 38 -10.10 -3.74 -0.27
N PHE A 39 -11.32 -3.95 0.18
CA PHE A 39 -12.14 -2.87 0.75
C PHE A 39 -11.60 -2.35 2.08
N GLY A 40 -11.10 -3.25 2.94
CA GLY A 40 -10.46 -2.86 4.19
C GLY A 40 -9.20 -2.01 3.97
N SER A 41 -8.40 -2.37 2.98
CA SER A 41 -7.19 -1.61 2.61
C SER A 41 -7.54 -0.25 2.02
N LEU A 42 -8.50 -0.20 1.10
CA LEU A 42 -8.96 1.06 0.52
C LEU A 42 -9.53 1.98 1.60
N GLY A 43 -10.37 1.46 2.51
CA GLY A 43 -10.92 2.23 3.62
C GLY A 43 -9.83 2.79 4.55
N ALA A 44 -8.85 1.96 4.91
CA ALA A 44 -7.71 2.38 5.72
C ALA A 44 -6.88 3.46 5.02
N PHE A 45 -6.56 3.27 3.74
CA PHE A 45 -5.75 4.23 2.98
C PHE A 45 -6.47 5.55 2.73
N VAL A 46 -7.76 5.52 2.40
CA VAL A 46 -8.57 6.75 2.23
C VAL A 46 -8.70 7.50 3.54
N GLY A 47 -9.02 6.78 4.63
CA GLY A 47 -9.12 7.39 5.96
C GLY A 47 -7.80 8.03 6.40
N LEU A 48 -6.70 7.30 6.24
CA LEU A 48 -5.38 7.79 6.61
C LEU A 48 -4.95 9.00 5.77
N SER A 49 -5.15 8.93 4.45
CA SER A 49 -4.80 10.03 3.53
C SER A 49 -5.56 11.32 3.86
N ARG A 50 -6.82 11.18 4.27
CA ARG A 50 -7.63 12.32 4.70
C ARG A 50 -7.09 12.94 5.98
N VAL A 51 -6.79 12.13 6.99
CA VAL A 51 -6.20 12.61 8.25
C VAL A 51 -4.87 13.30 8.00
N VAL A 52 -3.99 12.68 7.21
CA VAL A 52 -2.67 13.22 6.85
C VAL A 52 -2.81 14.54 6.11
N ALA A 53 -3.74 14.64 5.15
CA ALA A 53 -3.95 15.86 4.38
C ALA A 53 -4.56 16.99 5.23
N GLU A 54 -5.52 16.71 6.10
CA GLU A 54 -6.16 17.70 6.94
C GLU A 54 -5.22 18.20 8.07
N ALA A 55 -4.46 17.29 8.69
CA ALA A 55 -3.54 17.61 9.76
C ALA A 55 -2.18 18.18 9.30
N GLY A 56 -1.87 18.10 7.99
CA GLY A 56 -0.56 18.55 7.46
C GLY A 56 0.62 17.70 7.93
N LEU A 57 0.37 16.45 8.34
CA LEU A 57 1.41 15.55 8.84
C LEU A 57 2.19 14.93 7.67
N PRO A 58 3.51 14.71 7.80
CA PRO A 58 4.30 14.07 6.74
C PRO A 58 3.92 12.59 6.52
N GLY A 59 3.30 11.96 7.50
CA GLY A 59 2.80 10.59 7.46
C GLY A 59 2.11 10.22 8.77
N ALA A 60 1.27 9.22 8.72
CA ALA A 60 0.61 8.64 9.88
C ALA A 60 0.48 7.13 9.68
N GLN A 61 0.45 6.38 10.76
CA GLN A 61 0.23 4.93 10.72
C GLN A 61 -1.16 4.60 11.24
N THR A 62 -1.81 3.61 10.63
CA THR A 62 -3.04 3.06 11.16
C THR A 62 -2.75 2.21 12.39
N PRO A 63 -3.58 2.27 13.44
CA PRO A 63 -3.39 1.45 14.64
C PRO A 63 -3.59 -0.05 14.37
N MET A 64 -4.31 -0.38 13.31
CA MET A 64 -4.55 -1.76 12.89
C MET A 64 -4.52 -1.87 11.38
N VAL A 65 -3.80 -2.88 10.88
CA VAL A 65 -3.78 -3.20 9.45
C VAL A 65 -4.94 -4.15 9.10
N PRO A 66 -5.51 -4.06 7.88
CA PRO A 66 -6.68 -4.85 7.46
C PRO A 66 -6.49 -6.36 7.62
N GLN A 67 -5.29 -6.88 7.40
CA GLN A 67 -4.97 -8.29 7.60
C GLN A 67 -5.19 -8.75 9.03
N ALA A 68 -4.73 -7.96 10.00
CA ALA A 68 -4.87 -8.27 11.42
C ALA A 68 -6.35 -8.26 11.84
N PHE A 69 -7.14 -7.34 11.26
CA PHE A 69 -8.58 -7.29 11.49
C PHE A 69 -9.27 -8.55 10.96
N ILE A 70 -8.98 -8.98 9.72
CA ILE A 70 -9.56 -10.18 9.12
C ILE A 70 -9.14 -11.43 9.90
N THR A 71 -7.85 -11.55 10.23
CA THR A 71 -7.32 -12.71 10.94
C THR A 71 -7.89 -12.86 12.34
N ARG A 72 -7.99 -11.76 13.09
CA ARG A 72 -8.56 -11.78 14.45
C ARG A 72 -10.09 -11.91 14.44
N GLY A 73 -10.77 -11.39 13.40
CA GLY A 73 -12.22 -11.46 13.29
C GLY A 73 -12.74 -12.85 12.95
N PHE A 74 -12.08 -13.56 12.04
CA PHE A 74 -12.53 -14.88 11.58
C PHE A 74 -11.80 -16.04 12.28
N GLY A 75 -10.60 -15.80 12.78
CA GLY A 75 -9.73 -16.84 13.32
C GLY A 75 -8.99 -17.63 12.26
N PRO A 76 -7.80 -18.17 12.58
CA PRO A 76 -6.95 -18.89 11.61
C PRO A 76 -7.58 -20.21 11.13
N GLU A 77 -8.35 -20.87 11.99
CA GLU A 77 -9.02 -22.15 11.66
C GLU A 77 -10.06 -21.99 10.55
N VAL A 78 -10.87 -20.92 10.61
CA VAL A 78 -11.92 -20.64 9.61
C VAL A 78 -11.31 -20.17 8.30
N LEU A 79 -10.25 -19.40 8.36
CA LEU A 79 -9.56 -18.87 7.18
C LEU A 79 -8.82 -19.95 6.40
N GLY A 80 -8.25 -20.93 7.11
CA GLY A 80 -7.44 -21.99 6.53
C GLY A 80 -6.08 -21.51 5.99
N LEU A 81 -5.18 -22.45 5.73
CA LEU A 81 -3.77 -22.17 5.42
C LEU A 81 -3.60 -21.29 4.17
N LYS A 82 -4.37 -21.51 3.12
CA LYS A 82 -4.26 -20.73 1.87
C LYS A 82 -4.56 -19.25 2.06
N ASN A 83 -5.66 -18.93 2.76
CA ASN A 83 -6.03 -17.54 3.04
C ASN A 83 -5.04 -16.89 4.00
N MET A 84 -4.57 -17.62 5.01
CA MET A 84 -3.56 -17.12 5.94
C MET A 84 -2.23 -16.80 5.23
N THR A 85 -1.79 -17.67 4.31
CA THR A 85 -0.60 -17.39 3.51
C THR A 85 -0.78 -16.13 2.66
N GLY A 86 -1.92 -15.98 1.98
CA GLY A 86 -2.23 -14.79 1.21
C GLY A 86 -2.28 -13.51 2.06
N LEU A 87 -2.91 -13.58 3.24
CA LEU A 87 -2.95 -12.46 4.19
C LEU A 87 -1.55 -12.12 4.73
N GLY A 88 -0.73 -13.12 5.05
CA GLY A 88 0.65 -12.92 5.46
C GLY A 88 1.49 -12.24 4.38
N LEU A 89 1.43 -12.72 3.14
CA LEU A 89 2.15 -12.12 2.02
C LEU A 89 1.63 -10.72 1.66
N SER A 90 0.34 -10.43 1.88
CA SER A 90 -0.22 -9.09 1.62
C SER A 90 0.37 -8.01 2.54
N THR A 91 0.99 -8.38 3.65
CA THR A 91 1.67 -7.44 4.55
C THR A 91 2.82 -6.70 3.87
N VAL A 92 3.40 -7.26 2.81
CA VAL A 92 4.47 -6.63 2.03
C VAL A 92 4.02 -5.28 1.43
N TRP A 93 2.77 -5.17 1.00
CA TRP A 93 2.26 -3.95 0.35
C TRP A 93 1.20 -3.19 1.17
N ILE A 94 0.61 -3.81 2.19
CA ILE A 94 -0.36 -3.13 3.08
C ILE A 94 0.25 -2.83 4.45
N GLY A 95 1.29 -3.55 4.88
CA GLY A 95 1.84 -3.44 6.23
C GLY A 95 2.45 -2.08 6.55
N GLU A 96 3.06 -1.43 5.57
CA GLU A 96 3.67 -0.10 5.73
C GLU A 96 2.68 1.00 5.31
N THR A 97 1.85 1.41 6.25
CA THR A 97 0.80 2.42 6.00
C THR A 97 1.32 3.86 6.01
N ALA A 98 2.45 4.13 6.69
CA ALA A 98 3.02 5.48 6.76
C ALA A 98 3.59 5.95 5.42
N ALA A 99 4.25 5.05 4.68
CA ALA A 99 4.87 5.33 3.37
C ALA A 99 3.90 5.08 2.20
N ASN A 100 2.59 5.17 2.44
CA ASN A 100 1.60 4.93 1.40
C ASN A 100 1.66 6.02 0.32
N MET A 101 1.72 5.57 -0.95
CA MET A 101 1.71 6.46 -2.12
C MET A 101 0.50 7.40 -2.14
N MET A 102 -0.66 6.96 -1.64
CA MET A 102 -1.88 7.78 -1.59
C MET A 102 -1.68 9.02 -0.72
N ASN A 103 -0.95 8.93 0.39
CA ASN A 103 -0.61 10.08 1.24
C ASN A 103 0.22 11.11 0.46
N ALA A 104 1.25 10.65 -0.26
CA ALA A 104 2.11 11.54 -1.06
C ALA A 104 1.32 12.23 -2.17
N VAL A 105 0.43 11.49 -2.86
CA VAL A 105 -0.44 12.04 -3.92
C VAL A 105 -1.38 13.10 -3.37
N VAL A 106 -2.06 12.84 -2.24
CA VAL A 106 -3.00 13.80 -1.64
C VAL A 106 -2.28 15.06 -1.16
N HIS A 107 -1.10 14.94 -0.55
CA HIS A 107 -0.27 16.10 -0.20
C HIS A 107 0.14 16.93 -1.41
N SER A 108 0.62 16.27 -2.47
CA SER A 108 1.02 16.95 -3.70
C SER A 108 -0.16 17.70 -4.34
N LEU A 109 -1.35 17.10 -4.34
CA LEU A 109 -2.57 17.72 -4.83
C LEU A 109 -2.96 18.94 -3.99
N LYS A 110 -2.87 18.85 -2.66
CA LYS A 110 -3.20 19.94 -1.76
C LYS A 110 -2.28 21.14 -1.96
N LEU A 111 -0.97 20.92 -2.06
CA LEU A 111 0.00 21.98 -2.33
C LEU A 111 -0.27 22.73 -3.63
N VAL A 112 -0.68 22.04 -4.69
CA VAL A 112 -1.01 22.68 -5.97
C VAL A 112 -2.35 23.41 -5.92
N THR A 113 -3.32 22.91 -5.12
CA THR A 113 -4.64 23.52 -4.98
C THR A 113 -4.57 24.90 -4.31
N ASP A 114 -3.70 25.05 -3.34
CA ASP A 114 -3.50 26.30 -2.59
C ASP A 114 -2.89 27.42 -3.45
N ASP A 115 -2.13 27.08 -4.51
CA ASP A 115 -1.43 28.04 -5.38
C ASP A 115 -2.35 28.65 -6.48
N GLY A 116 -3.57 28.16 -6.67
CA GLY A 116 -4.62 28.75 -7.53
C GLY A 116 -4.36 28.73 -9.04
N ASP A 117 -3.21 28.26 -9.54
CA ASP A 117 -2.86 28.25 -10.96
C ASP A 117 -3.37 27.00 -11.70
N ARG A 118 -4.42 27.19 -12.48
CA ARG A 118 -5.06 26.12 -13.27
C ARG A 118 -4.16 25.45 -14.31
N ARG A 119 -3.09 26.08 -14.77
CA ARG A 119 -2.19 25.48 -15.78
C ARG A 119 -1.34 24.37 -15.18
N ARG A 120 -1.01 24.43 -13.91
CA ARG A 120 -0.24 23.40 -13.19
C ARG A 120 -0.98 22.08 -13.05
N TYR A 121 -2.30 22.09 -12.99
CA TYR A 121 -3.11 20.86 -12.87
C TYR A 121 -2.99 19.90 -14.05
N ARG A 122 -2.79 20.38 -15.27
CA ARG A 122 -2.74 19.53 -16.47
C ARG A 122 -1.50 18.62 -16.52
N GLY A 123 -0.37 19.10 -16.02
CA GLY A 123 0.89 18.33 -15.99
C GLY A 123 1.01 17.38 -14.79
N MET A 124 0.19 17.55 -13.77
CA MET A 124 0.32 16.86 -12.50
C MET A 124 0.22 15.33 -12.58
N PRO A 125 -0.73 14.72 -13.31
CA PRO A 125 -0.78 13.26 -13.44
C PRO A 125 0.48 12.68 -14.08
N ILE A 126 1.04 13.38 -15.06
CA ILE A 126 2.28 12.96 -15.74
C ILE A 126 3.46 13.10 -14.78
N ALA A 127 3.56 14.22 -14.06
CA ALA A 127 4.61 14.43 -13.07
C ALA A 127 4.57 13.37 -11.97
N MET A 128 3.38 13.01 -11.46
CA MET A 128 3.20 11.95 -10.49
C MET A 128 3.64 10.58 -11.05
N ALA A 129 3.23 10.24 -12.28
CA ALA A 129 3.61 8.99 -12.92
C ALA A 129 5.14 8.91 -13.10
N VAL A 130 5.78 9.97 -13.56
CA VAL A 130 7.23 10.06 -13.69
C VAL A 130 7.91 9.92 -12.33
N ALA A 131 7.42 10.62 -11.31
CA ALA A 131 7.98 10.54 -9.95
C ALA A 131 7.91 9.09 -9.38
N VAL A 132 6.81 8.39 -9.61
CA VAL A 132 6.65 6.98 -9.21
C VAL A 132 7.66 6.09 -9.93
N VAL A 133 7.76 6.21 -11.26
CA VAL A 133 8.68 5.37 -12.06
C VAL A 133 10.14 5.63 -11.67
N VAL A 134 10.54 6.90 -11.57
CA VAL A 134 11.91 7.29 -11.19
C VAL A 134 12.20 6.86 -9.74
N GLY A 135 11.24 7.05 -8.83
CA GLY A 135 11.39 6.64 -7.44
C GLY A 135 11.55 5.12 -7.29
N LEU A 136 10.75 4.33 -8.00
CA LEU A 136 10.87 2.88 -8.00
C LEU A 136 12.21 2.43 -8.60
N ALA A 137 12.57 2.94 -9.78
CA ALA A 137 13.83 2.59 -10.43
C ALA A 137 15.04 2.96 -9.56
N GLY A 138 15.04 4.17 -8.98
CA GLY A 138 16.10 4.64 -8.10
C GLY A 138 16.19 3.81 -6.81
N SER A 139 15.06 3.48 -6.20
CA SER A 139 15.00 2.64 -4.99
C SER A 139 15.56 1.24 -5.25
N ILE A 140 15.14 0.59 -6.34
CA ILE A 140 15.64 -0.74 -6.72
C ILE A 140 17.14 -0.69 -6.99
N TRP A 141 17.57 0.27 -7.79
CA TRP A 141 18.99 0.46 -8.10
C TRP A 141 19.84 0.65 -6.85
N PHE A 142 19.45 1.60 -5.99
CA PHE A 142 20.19 1.90 -4.76
C PHE A 142 20.24 0.71 -3.81
N THR A 143 19.10 0.03 -3.61
CA THR A 143 19.01 -1.15 -2.74
C THR A 143 19.92 -2.28 -3.22
N MET A 144 19.88 -2.56 -4.52
CA MET A 144 20.75 -3.57 -5.13
C MET A 144 22.23 -3.20 -5.01
N GLN A 145 22.59 -1.97 -5.37
CA GLN A 145 23.97 -1.50 -5.28
C GLN A 145 24.50 -1.61 -3.84
N MET A 146 23.74 -1.17 -2.86
CA MET A 146 24.13 -1.28 -1.43
C MET A 146 24.28 -2.73 -1.00
N ALA A 147 23.35 -3.60 -1.39
CA ALA A 147 23.42 -5.02 -1.05
C ALA A 147 24.64 -5.73 -1.66
N TYR A 148 24.98 -5.40 -2.92
CA TYR A 148 26.14 -6.00 -3.59
C TYR A 148 27.49 -5.44 -3.08
N THR A 149 27.55 -4.17 -2.72
CA THR A 149 28.83 -3.56 -2.28
C THR A 149 29.17 -3.83 -0.83
N HIS A 150 28.16 -3.87 0.07
CA HIS A 150 28.39 -3.99 1.52
C HIS A 150 27.94 -5.33 2.10
N GLY A 151 27.21 -6.13 1.31
CA GLY A 151 26.56 -7.35 1.78
C GLY A 151 25.26 -7.03 2.55
N GLY A 152 24.13 -7.58 2.08
CA GLY A 152 22.81 -7.28 2.65
C GLY A 152 22.69 -7.57 4.15
N ILE A 153 23.42 -8.58 4.67
CA ILE A 153 23.42 -8.95 6.09
C ILE A 153 24.11 -7.88 6.98
N ASN A 154 25.06 -7.13 6.42
CA ASN A 154 25.82 -6.10 7.14
C ASN A 154 25.11 -4.75 7.16
N LEU A 155 24.00 -4.60 6.40
CA LEU A 155 23.21 -3.39 6.32
C LEU A 155 22.12 -3.37 7.39
N HIS A 156 21.17 -2.45 7.29
CA HIS A 156 20.12 -2.27 8.27
C HIS A 156 19.33 -3.57 8.52
N ASN A 157 19.46 -4.13 9.72
CA ASN A 157 18.96 -5.46 10.07
C ASN A 157 17.44 -5.64 9.81
N TRP A 158 16.63 -4.63 10.15
CA TRP A 158 15.19 -4.71 9.90
C TRP A 158 14.88 -4.82 8.41
N TYR A 159 15.46 -3.95 7.58
CA TYR A 159 15.13 -3.87 6.16
C TYR A 159 15.57 -5.12 5.38
N TYR A 160 16.79 -5.59 5.62
CA TYR A 160 17.37 -6.69 4.85
C TYR A 160 17.11 -8.08 5.43
N VAL A 161 16.86 -8.19 6.73
CA VAL A 161 16.69 -9.47 7.41
C VAL A 161 15.32 -9.60 8.07
N GLY A 162 14.87 -8.59 8.82
CA GLY A 162 13.64 -8.63 9.58
C GLY A 162 12.39 -8.54 8.71
N ALA A 163 12.32 -7.56 7.83
CA ALA A 163 11.16 -7.31 6.98
C ALA A 163 10.82 -8.48 6.03
N PRO A 164 11.79 -9.16 5.36
CA PRO A 164 11.50 -10.35 4.56
C PRO A 164 10.97 -11.53 5.36
N LYS A 165 11.35 -11.65 6.64
CA LYS A 165 10.89 -12.73 7.53
C LYS A 165 9.56 -12.42 8.19
N TRP A 166 9.18 -11.16 8.25
CA TRP A 166 8.02 -10.70 9.01
C TRP A 166 6.68 -11.36 8.57
N PRO A 167 6.35 -11.52 7.28
CA PRO A 167 5.13 -12.22 6.86
C PRO A 167 5.05 -13.65 7.39
N PHE A 168 6.17 -14.37 7.38
CA PHE A 168 6.25 -15.76 7.87
C PHE A 168 6.13 -15.83 9.40
N ASN A 169 6.81 -14.94 10.11
CA ASN A 169 6.70 -14.84 11.56
C ASN A 169 5.27 -14.46 11.99
N TYR A 170 4.61 -13.58 11.25
CA TYR A 170 3.22 -13.23 11.48
C TYR A 170 2.31 -14.46 11.36
N MET A 171 2.46 -15.25 10.30
CA MET A 171 1.67 -16.47 10.11
C MET A 171 1.87 -17.47 11.24
N THR A 172 3.12 -17.72 11.65
CA THR A 172 3.42 -18.66 12.75
C THR A 172 2.89 -18.17 14.10
N SER A 173 2.96 -16.85 14.38
CA SER A 173 2.46 -16.28 15.64
C SER A 173 0.94 -16.32 15.78
N VAL A 174 0.20 -16.48 14.70
CA VAL A 174 -1.26 -16.57 14.71
C VAL A 174 -1.75 -18.01 14.83
N TYR A 175 -0.91 -19.01 14.43
CA TYR A 175 -1.24 -20.43 14.55
C TYR A 175 -0.87 -21.03 15.91
N ASN A 176 0.04 -20.39 16.66
CA ASN A 176 0.43 -20.77 18.00
C ASN A 176 -0.34 -19.97 19.07
#